data_10c9411297c05f35e0d6cca54dfc02e4
#
_entry.id   10c9411297c05f35e0d6cca54dfc02e4
#
_cell.length_a   1.000
_cell.length_b   1.000
_cell.length_c   1.000
_cell.angle_alpha   90.00
_cell.angle_beta   90.00
_cell.angle_gamma   90.00
#
_symmetry.space_group_name_H-M   'P 1'
#
loop_
_entity.id
_entity.type
_entity.pdbx_description
1 polymer ?
#
loop_
_entity_poly.entity_id
_entity_poly.type
_entity_poly.pdbx_seq_one_letter_code
_entity_poly.pdbx_strand_id
1 'polypeptide(L)'
;MEIDTPIRQLYEQILVAWNQRDAAAMAACFEEDGNIVGFDGSQADSRAAIEDHLRPIFASHPTAPYVAKVREVRMLSPEVGILRAVAGMIPPGTSDINPAVNTIHTLVAVRNAAANDWRAALFQSTPAAWHGRPQDVAALTEELRDVMRRGVTCS
;
A
#
# COMPACT_ATOMS: atom_id res chain seq x y z
N MET A 1 -9.27 -12.80 19.07
CA MET A 1 -9.00 -12.49 17.64
C MET A 1 -9.12 -10.99 17.42
N GLU A 2 -8.13 -10.43 16.80
CA GLU A 2 -8.12 -9.00 16.55
C GLU A 2 -9.06 -8.64 15.40
N ILE A 3 -9.90 -7.63 15.59
CA ILE A 3 -10.87 -7.17 14.60
C ILE A 3 -10.17 -6.61 13.36
N ASP A 4 -8.97 -6.05 13.54
CA ASP A 4 -8.22 -5.40 12.47
C ASP A 4 -7.40 -6.37 11.61
N THR A 5 -7.27 -7.64 12.00
CA THR A 5 -6.43 -8.62 11.30
C THR A 5 -6.78 -8.78 9.82
N PRO A 6 -8.07 -8.91 9.41
CA PRO A 6 -8.41 -9.02 7.98
C PRO A 6 -8.01 -7.78 7.17
N ILE A 7 -8.07 -6.59 7.75
CA ILE A 7 -7.70 -5.36 7.06
C ILE A 7 -6.18 -5.28 6.92
N ARG A 8 -5.42 -5.69 7.94
CA ARG A 8 -3.96 -5.80 7.84
C ARG A 8 -3.54 -6.80 6.77
N GLN A 9 -4.23 -7.94 6.70
CA GLN A 9 -3.98 -8.94 5.68
C GLN A 9 -4.27 -8.42 4.26
N LEU A 10 -5.37 -7.68 4.10
CA LEU A 10 -5.70 -7.05 2.83
C LEU A 10 -4.60 -6.07 2.39
N TYR A 11 -4.14 -5.23 3.30
CA TYR A 11 -3.05 -4.30 3.02
C TYR A 11 -1.78 -5.04 2.58
N GLU A 12 -1.41 -6.08 3.30
CA GLU A 12 -0.23 -6.88 2.96
C GLU A 12 -0.38 -7.54 1.60
N GLN A 13 -1.57 -8.07 1.28
CA GLN A 13 -1.84 -8.66 -0.03
C GLN A 13 -1.66 -7.66 -1.17
N ILE A 14 -2.10 -6.42 -0.97
CA ILE A 14 -1.91 -5.34 -1.95
C ILE A 14 -0.41 -5.10 -2.18
N LEU A 15 0.37 -4.97 -1.10
CA LEU A 15 1.80 -4.72 -1.21
C LEU A 15 2.55 -5.91 -1.83
N VAL A 16 2.20 -7.12 -1.45
CA VAL A 16 2.84 -8.33 -2.01
C VAL A 16 2.55 -8.42 -3.51
N ALA A 17 1.32 -8.15 -3.93
CA ALA A 17 0.97 -8.14 -5.35
C ALA A 17 1.77 -7.10 -6.13
N TRP A 18 1.93 -5.89 -5.57
CA TRP A 18 2.80 -4.87 -6.15
C TRP A 18 4.25 -5.37 -6.24
N ASN A 19 4.77 -5.93 -5.15
CA ASN A 19 6.15 -6.40 -5.10
C ASN A 19 6.41 -7.53 -6.09
N GLN A 20 5.40 -8.36 -6.37
CA GLN A 20 5.46 -9.42 -7.37
C GLN A 20 5.14 -8.92 -8.79
N ARG A 21 4.78 -7.66 -8.94
CA ARG A 21 4.36 -7.06 -10.20
C ARG A 21 3.21 -7.82 -10.85
N ASP A 22 2.22 -8.17 -10.03
CA ASP A 22 1.05 -8.93 -10.46
C ASP A 22 -0.17 -8.01 -10.49
N ALA A 23 -0.45 -7.44 -11.66
CA ALA A 23 -1.53 -6.48 -11.85
C ALA A 23 -2.90 -7.09 -11.53
N ALA A 24 -3.13 -8.33 -11.97
CA ALA A 24 -4.41 -9.01 -11.73
C ALA A 24 -4.62 -9.29 -10.23
N ALA A 25 -3.60 -9.76 -9.53
CA ALA A 25 -3.68 -10.04 -8.09
C ALA A 25 -3.91 -8.75 -7.30
N MET A 26 -3.24 -7.65 -7.66
CA MET A 26 -3.43 -6.38 -6.99
C MET A 26 -4.83 -5.83 -7.21
N ALA A 27 -5.32 -5.85 -8.45
CA ALA A 27 -6.68 -5.39 -8.77
C ALA A 27 -7.75 -6.23 -8.07
N ALA A 28 -7.52 -7.52 -7.91
CA ALA A 28 -8.46 -8.42 -7.22
C ALA A 28 -8.70 -8.06 -5.76
N CYS A 29 -7.79 -7.29 -5.15
CA CYS A 29 -7.96 -6.79 -3.77
C CYS A 29 -8.97 -5.66 -3.66
N PHE A 30 -9.43 -5.09 -4.79
CA PHE A 30 -10.30 -3.92 -4.81
C PHE A 30 -11.75 -4.31 -5.06
N GLU A 31 -12.67 -3.46 -4.57
CA GLU A 31 -14.07 -3.50 -4.98
C GLU A 31 -14.18 -3.23 -6.48
N GLU A 32 -15.30 -3.63 -7.11
CA GLU A 32 -15.50 -3.37 -8.55
C GLU A 32 -15.39 -1.88 -8.88
N ASP A 33 -15.90 -1.02 -8.01
CA ASP A 33 -15.82 0.44 -8.13
C ASP A 33 -14.72 1.06 -7.28
N GLY A 34 -13.75 0.26 -6.85
CA GLY A 34 -12.64 0.73 -6.03
C GLY A 34 -11.75 1.74 -6.75
N ASN A 35 -11.06 2.55 -5.96
CA ASN A 35 -10.20 3.62 -6.46
C ASN A 35 -8.76 3.41 -6.00
N ILE A 36 -7.82 3.72 -6.87
CA ILE A 36 -6.41 3.84 -6.51
C ILE A 36 -5.91 5.23 -6.87
N VAL A 37 -5.11 5.82 -5.96
CA VAL A 37 -4.39 7.06 -6.21
C VAL A 37 -2.91 6.78 -5.98
N GLY A 38 -2.11 6.89 -7.02
CA GLY A 38 -0.67 6.63 -6.98
C GLY A 38 0.11 7.78 -6.37
N PHE A 39 1.38 7.53 -6.14
CA PHE A 39 2.32 8.47 -5.55
C PHE A 39 2.42 9.78 -6.35
N ASP A 40 2.30 9.71 -7.68
CA ASP A 40 2.38 10.86 -8.57
C ASP A 40 1.02 11.54 -8.82
N GLY A 41 -0.04 11.05 -8.19
CA GLY A 41 -1.40 11.53 -8.37
C GLY A 41 -2.18 10.83 -9.47
N SER A 42 -1.60 9.85 -10.16
CA SER A 42 -2.33 9.04 -11.14
C SER A 42 -3.49 8.30 -10.49
N GLN A 43 -4.64 8.27 -11.15
CA GLN A 43 -5.86 7.67 -10.61
C GLN A 43 -6.44 6.62 -11.55
N ALA A 44 -7.02 5.58 -10.97
CA ALA A 44 -7.82 4.60 -11.68
C ALA A 44 -9.05 4.27 -10.82
N ASP A 45 -10.22 4.21 -11.44
CA ASP A 45 -11.51 4.26 -10.74
C ASP A 45 -12.39 3.05 -11.04
N SER A 46 -11.84 1.87 -11.02
CA SER A 46 -12.56 0.60 -10.99
C SER A 46 -11.52 -0.51 -10.90
N ARG A 47 -11.94 -1.70 -10.50
CA ARG A 47 -11.05 -2.87 -10.49
C ARG A 47 -10.44 -3.10 -11.87
N ALA A 48 -11.25 -3.06 -12.92
CA ALA A 48 -10.78 -3.24 -14.30
C ALA A 48 -9.81 -2.15 -14.72
N ALA A 49 -10.11 -0.89 -14.40
CA ALA A 49 -9.23 0.24 -14.71
C ALA A 49 -7.91 0.16 -13.94
N ILE A 50 -7.94 -0.32 -12.70
CA ILE A 50 -6.73 -0.52 -11.89
C ILE A 50 -5.83 -1.56 -12.54
N GLU A 51 -6.38 -2.68 -12.95
CA GLU A 51 -5.60 -3.71 -13.63
C GLU A 51 -5.01 -3.19 -14.94
N ASP A 52 -5.81 -2.49 -15.74
CA ASP A 52 -5.38 -1.92 -17.02
C ASP A 52 -4.30 -0.85 -16.83
N HIS A 53 -4.37 -0.10 -15.74
CA HIS A 53 -3.36 0.91 -15.38
C HIS A 53 -2.03 0.28 -14.97
N LEU A 54 -2.08 -0.76 -14.15
CA LEU A 54 -0.89 -1.41 -13.59
C LEU A 54 -0.16 -2.30 -14.58
N ARG A 55 -0.89 -2.99 -15.47
CA ARG A 55 -0.30 -3.98 -16.36
C ARG A 55 0.84 -3.43 -17.21
N PRO A 56 0.69 -2.29 -17.93
CA PRO A 56 1.80 -1.74 -18.71
C PRO A 56 2.94 -1.22 -17.81
N ILE A 57 2.64 -0.72 -16.61
CA ILE A 57 3.68 -0.26 -15.69
C ILE A 57 4.57 -1.43 -15.29
N PHE A 58 3.99 -2.55 -14.88
CA PHE A 58 4.74 -3.74 -14.48
C PHE A 58 5.47 -4.40 -15.66
N ALA A 59 4.93 -4.28 -16.87
CA ALA A 59 5.57 -4.84 -18.06
C ALA A 59 6.77 -4.02 -18.53
N SER A 60 6.76 -2.71 -18.32
CA SER A 60 7.73 -1.77 -18.89
C SER A 60 8.74 -1.22 -17.89
N HIS A 61 8.46 -1.30 -16.59
CA HIS A 61 9.29 -0.68 -15.56
C HIS A 61 9.68 -1.68 -14.48
N PRO A 62 10.94 -1.66 -14.03
CA PRO A 62 11.36 -2.44 -12.86
C PRO A 62 10.92 -1.71 -11.59
N THR A 63 9.63 -1.83 -11.26
CA THR A 63 9.07 -1.18 -10.08
C THR A 63 9.75 -1.64 -8.80
N ALA A 64 10.00 -0.70 -7.89
CA ALA A 64 10.64 -0.97 -6.62
C ALA A 64 9.66 -1.64 -5.65
N PRO A 65 10.07 -2.69 -4.93
CA PRO A 65 9.22 -3.27 -3.90
C PRO A 65 9.05 -2.35 -2.70
N TYR A 66 7.90 -2.47 -2.06
CA TYR A 66 7.58 -1.77 -0.81
C TYR A 66 8.05 -2.54 0.41
N VAL A 67 8.42 -1.79 1.44
CA VAL A 67 8.34 -2.21 2.83
C VAL A 67 7.47 -1.20 3.56
N ALA A 68 6.69 -1.64 4.55
CA ALA A 68 5.70 -0.79 5.19
C ALA A 68 5.56 -1.07 6.68
N LYS A 69 5.07 -0.07 7.39
CA LYS A 69 4.72 -0.17 8.80
C LYS A 69 3.32 0.39 9.02
N VAL A 70 2.43 -0.45 9.53
CA VAL A 70 1.06 -0.04 9.84
C VAL A 70 1.07 0.87 11.07
N ARG A 71 0.44 2.03 10.95
CA ARG A 71 0.30 2.97 12.05
C ARG A 71 -0.96 2.72 12.86
N GLU A 72 -2.05 2.42 12.16
CA GLU A 72 -3.37 2.37 12.78
C GLU A 72 -4.34 1.59 11.91
N VAL A 73 -5.21 0.83 12.56
CA VAL A 73 -6.43 0.32 11.92
C VAL A 73 -7.59 0.76 12.79
N ARG A 74 -8.56 1.43 12.19
CA ARG A 74 -9.71 1.98 12.90
C ARG A 74 -11.00 1.58 12.19
N MET A 75 -11.92 0.96 12.91
CA MET A 75 -13.22 0.61 12.37
C MET A 75 -14.16 1.82 12.43
N LEU A 76 -14.80 2.15 11.33
CA LEU A 76 -15.83 3.18 11.24
C LEU A 76 -17.22 2.60 11.44
N SER A 77 -17.39 1.34 11.08
CA SER A 77 -18.58 0.53 11.29
C SER A 77 -18.16 -0.93 11.29
N PRO A 78 -19.06 -1.89 11.55
CA PRO A 78 -18.69 -3.31 11.44
C PRO A 78 -18.22 -3.72 10.06
N GLU A 79 -18.49 -2.92 9.02
CA GLU A 79 -18.24 -3.27 7.63
C GLU A 79 -17.31 -2.30 6.90
N VAL A 80 -16.81 -1.27 7.59
CA VAL A 80 -15.89 -0.29 7.01
C VAL A 80 -14.77 0.02 7.99
N GLY A 81 -13.54 -0.10 7.52
CA GLY A 81 -12.37 0.26 8.31
C GLY A 81 -11.38 1.10 7.52
N ILE A 82 -10.54 1.84 8.23
CA ILE A 82 -9.45 2.61 7.67
C ILE A 82 -8.14 2.05 8.24
N LEU A 83 -7.19 1.78 7.35
CA LEU A 83 -5.82 1.48 7.73
C LEU A 83 -4.92 2.62 7.26
N ARG A 84 -4.04 3.07 8.12
CA ARG A 84 -3.02 4.05 7.78
C ARG A 84 -1.65 3.44 8.03
N ALA A 85 -0.74 3.66 7.07
CA ALA A 85 0.60 3.09 7.12
C ALA A 85 1.60 4.07 6.52
N VAL A 86 2.86 3.84 6.82
CA VAL A 86 3.98 4.47 6.15
C VAL A 86 4.71 3.40 5.36
N ALA A 87 5.27 3.77 4.22
CA ALA A 87 5.94 2.82 3.34
C ALA A 87 7.14 3.47 2.67
N GLY A 88 8.08 2.63 2.33
CA GLY A 88 9.26 3.01 1.57
C GLY A 88 9.52 1.99 0.46
N MET A 89 10.40 2.35 -0.44
CA MET A 89 10.76 1.50 -1.57
C MET A 89 12.26 1.22 -1.58
N ILE A 90 12.59 -0.01 -2.00
CA ILE A 90 13.96 -0.42 -2.21
C ILE A 90 14.19 -0.47 -3.72
N PRO A 91 14.91 0.50 -4.31
CA PRO A 91 15.09 0.53 -5.77
C PRO A 91 15.79 -0.75 -6.26
N PRO A 92 15.41 -1.27 -7.43
CA PRO A 92 16.05 -2.45 -8.00
C PRO A 92 17.58 -2.28 -8.08
N GLY A 93 18.32 -3.34 -7.74
CA GLY A 93 19.78 -3.31 -7.72
C GLY A 93 20.39 -2.63 -6.53
N THR A 94 19.58 -2.18 -5.56
CA THR A 94 20.06 -1.60 -4.30
C THR A 94 19.59 -2.46 -3.13
N SER A 95 20.15 -2.16 -1.95
CA SER A 95 19.83 -2.88 -0.72
C SER A 95 19.33 -1.95 0.38
N ASP A 96 18.88 -0.75 0.03
CA ASP A 96 18.44 0.24 1.00
C ASP A 96 17.21 1.00 0.51
N ILE A 97 16.52 1.62 1.46
CA ILE A 97 15.35 2.46 1.23
C ILE A 97 15.79 3.74 0.49
N ASN A 98 15.02 4.15 -0.51
CA ASN A 98 15.17 5.46 -1.12
C ASN A 98 14.31 6.47 -0.37
N PRO A 99 14.90 7.36 0.45
CA PRO A 99 14.12 8.27 1.28
C PRO A 99 13.31 9.30 0.47
N ALA A 100 13.67 9.53 -0.79
CA ALA A 100 12.97 10.49 -1.63
C ALA A 100 11.56 10.04 -2.02
N VAL A 101 11.26 8.74 -1.89
CA VAL A 101 9.96 8.19 -2.28
C VAL A 101 9.21 7.54 -1.10
N ASN A 102 9.56 7.92 0.12
CA ASN A 102 8.76 7.54 1.29
C ASN A 102 7.33 8.07 1.12
N THR A 103 6.37 7.28 1.55
CA THR A 103 4.95 7.58 1.30
C THR A 103 4.10 7.24 2.50
N ILE A 104 2.92 7.86 2.53
CA ILE A 104 1.87 7.53 3.48
C ILE A 104 0.78 6.82 2.69
N HIS A 105 0.37 5.66 3.17
CA HIS A 105 -0.73 4.91 2.59
C HIS A 105 -2.00 5.05 3.40
N THR A 106 -3.11 5.26 2.72
CA THR A 106 -4.46 5.20 3.29
C THR A 106 -5.23 4.11 2.55
N LEU A 107 -5.78 3.18 3.31
CA LEU A 107 -6.63 2.11 2.79
C LEU A 107 -7.99 2.23 3.44
N VAL A 108 -9.03 2.41 2.64
CA VAL A 108 -10.41 2.26 3.08
C VAL A 108 -10.86 0.86 2.67
N ALA A 109 -11.13 0.03 3.66
CA ALA A 109 -11.52 -1.35 3.45
C ALA A 109 -12.99 -1.53 3.76
N VAL A 110 -13.69 -2.28 2.92
CA VAL A 110 -15.10 -2.59 3.09
C VAL A 110 -15.30 -4.10 3.11
N ARG A 111 -16.25 -4.54 3.93
CA ARG A 111 -16.56 -5.96 4.09
C ARG A 111 -17.85 -6.28 3.35
N ASN A 112 -17.77 -7.26 2.48
CA ASN A 112 -18.96 -7.88 1.90
C ASN A 112 -19.46 -8.93 2.90
N ALA A 113 -20.57 -8.61 3.58
CA ALA A 113 -21.10 -9.47 4.64
C ALA A 113 -21.49 -10.86 4.10
N ALA A 114 -22.02 -10.94 2.89
CA ALA A 114 -22.46 -12.21 2.29
C ALA A 114 -21.28 -13.14 2.01
N ALA A 115 -20.15 -12.61 1.55
CA ALA A 115 -18.95 -13.38 1.26
C ALA A 115 -17.96 -13.42 2.42
N ASN A 116 -18.20 -12.64 3.48
CA ASN A 116 -17.26 -12.44 4.60
C ASN A 116 -15.87 -12.08 4.09
N ASP A 117 -15.79 -11.13 3.17
CA ASP A 117 -14.62 -10.79 2.40
C ASP A 117 -14.35 -9.30 2.49
N TRP A 118 -13.08 -8.93 2.68
CA TRP A 118 -12.65 -7.53 2.76
C TRP A 118 -11.97 -7.11 1.48
N ARG A 119 -12.36 -5.94 0.95
CA ARG A 119 -11.77 -5.37 -0.25
C ARG A 119 -11.52 -3.89 -0.09
N ALA A 120 -10.59 -3.38 -0.91
CA ALA A 120 -10.25 -1.97 -0.89
C ALA A 120 -11.29 -1.16 -1.67
N ALA A 121 -11.91 -0.18 -1.01
CA ALA A 121 -12.70 0.85 -1.67
C ALA A 121 -11.81 1.97 -2.18
N LEU A 122 -10.74 2.29 -1.42
CA LEU A 122 -9.75 3.29 -1.79
C LEU A 122 -8.39 2.86 -1.26
N PHE A 123 -7.38 2.93 -2.12
CA PHE A 123 -5.97 2.82 -1.72
C PHE A 123 -5.24 4.03 -2.26
N GLN A 124 -4.73 4.88 -1.37
CA GLN A 124 -4.13 6.15 -1.75
C GLN A 124 -2.73 6.29 -1.18
N SER A 125 -1.82 6.74 -2.03
CA SER A 125 -0.44 7.09 -1.67
C SER A 125 -0.30 8.60 -1.61
N THR A 126 0.39 9.08 -0.58
CA THR A 126 0.74 10.49 -0.45
C THR A 126 2.24 10.59 -0.21
N PRO A 127 2.99 11.37 -1.02
CA PRO A 127 4.41 11.56 -0.77
C PRO A 127 4.67 12.11 0.63
N ALA A 128 5.54 11.45 1.38
CA ALA A 128 5.99 11.94 2.70
C ALA A 128 7.16 12.88 2.50
N ALA A 129 6.89 14.03 1.92
CA ALA A 129 7.93 14.95 1.48
C ALA A 129 8.53 15.79 2.62
N TRP A 130 7.72 16.11 3.64
CA TRP A 130 8.12 16.91 4.82
C TRP A 130 9.10 18.03 4.47
N HIS A 131 8.63 18.98 3.66
CA HIS A 131 9.41 20.11 3.21
C HIS A 131 10.06 20.87 4.38
N GLY A 132 11.39 21.06 4.30
CA GLY A 132 12.14 21.77 5.33
C GLY A 132 12.35 21.00 6.63
N ARG A 133 12.05 19.69 6.67
CA ARG A 133 12.20 18.86 7.87
C ARG A 133 12.98 17.57 7.57
N PRO A 134 14.27 17.68 7.23
CA PRO A 134 15.08 16.52 6.87
C PRO A 134 15.20 15.48 8.01
N GLN A 135 15.12 15.92 9.27
CA GLN A 135 15.14 15.01 10.41
C GLN A 135 13.92 14.09 10.46
N ASP A 136 12.75 14.55 9.99
CA ASP A 136 11.54 13.72 9.94
C ASP A 136 11.65 12.69 8.82
N VAL A 137 12.22 13.07 7.68
CA VAL A 137 12.51 12.14 6.59
C VAL A 137 13.47 11.05 7.06
N ALA A 138 14.55 11.43 7.75
CA ALA A 138 15.54 10.49 8.26
C ALA A 138 14.93 9.55 9.30
N ALA A 139 14.09 10.05 10.18
CA ALA A 139 13.45 9.21 11.21
C ALA A 139 12.52 8.18 10.59
N LEU A 140 11.70 8.54 9.61
CA LEU A 140 10.83 7.60 8.92
C LEU A 140 11.65 6.56 8.15
N THR A 141 12.69 7.01 7.45
CA THR A 141 13.55 6.10 6.70
C THR A 141 14.16 5.05 7.61
N GLU A 142 14.59 5.42 8.82
CA GLU A 142 15.16 4.47 9.76
C GLU A 142 14.12 3.48 10.30
N GLU A 143 12.88 3.92 10.55
CA GLU A 143 11.80 3.00 10.90
C GLU A 143 11.56 1.96 9.80
N LEU A 144 11.57 2.39 8.55
CA LEU A 144 11.36 1.50 7.40
C LEU A 144 12.56 0.55 7.20
N ARG A 145 13.78 1.01 7.48
CA ARG A 145 14.96 0.14 7.47
C ARG A 145 14.84 -0.98 8.49
N ASP A 146 14.25 -0.71 9.66
CA ASP A 146 14.04 -1.75 10.66
C ASP A 146 13.10 -2.84 10.14
N VAL A 147 12.05 -2.48 9.43
CA VAL A 147 11.15 -3.45 8.79
C VAL A 147 11.90 -4.26 7.73
N MET A 148 12.65 -3.56 6.88
CA MET A 148 13.47 -4.18 5.83
C MET A 148 14.46 -5.20 6.41
N ARG A 149 15.16 -4.85 7.50
CA ARG A 149 16.14 -5.71 8.16
C ARG A 149 15.54 -6.97 8.74
N ARG A 150 14.25 -6.94 9.12
CA ARG A 150 13.54 -8.12 9.60
C ARG A 150 13.15 -9.07 8.47
N GLY A 151 13.32 -8.67 7.21
CA GLY A 151 12.99 -9.49 6.06
C GLY A 151 11.50 -9.64 5.80
N VAL A 152 10.67 -8.72 6.28
CA VAL A 152 9.22 -8.74 6.08
C VAL A 152 8.79 -7.56 5.21
N THR A 153 7.68 -7.71 4.49
CA THR A 153 7.13 -6.65 3.67
C THR A 153 6.42 -5.62 4.54
N CYS A 154 5.74 -6.07 5.57
CA CYS A 154 4.88 -5.23 6.39
C CYS A 154 5.02 -5.59 7.87
N SER A 155 5.03 -4.58 8.68
CA SER A 155 5.08 -4.72 10.14
C SER A 155 3.92 -4.01 10.81
#